data_63174769405beb589a3cd062aebd5887
#
_entry.id   63174769405beb589a3cd062aebd5887
#
_cell.length_a   1.000
_cell.length_b   1.000
_cell.length_c   1.000
_cell.angle_alpha   90.00
_cell.angle_beta   90.00
_cell.angle_gamma   90.00
#
_symmetry.space_group_name_H-M   'P 1'
#
loop_
_entity.id
_entity.type
_entity.pdbx_description
1 polymer ?
#
loop_
_entity_poly.entity_id
_entity_poly.type
_entity_poly.pdbx_seq_one_letter_code
_entity_poly.pdbx_strand_id
1 'polypeptide(L)'
;MNWEQIGVIAQVAAAIGLIPSLIYLAIQVREQNRVNRRASLDLHSTQQIELIRTINESPDFSSIYLRGLNDFESLDPASRLRFGAYLMRVFRYWDGIYFHYADGAMPPQFWQSVRRQIQDVVAYPGVQTWWASRKHWYTDEFNVLIDGVIENAPTPNAYSPYEPPIAPSAR
;
A
#
# COMPACT_ATOMS: atom_id res chain seq x y z
N MET A 1 -31.72 51.58 -28.63
CA MET A 1 -31.09 50.34 -28.27
C MET A 1 -32.22 49.42 -27.77
N ASN A 2 -32.54 48.36 -28.53
CA ASN A 2 -33.68 47.51 -28.23
C ASN A 2 -33.35 46.57 -27.08
N TRP A 3 -34.33 46.27 -26.22
CA TRP A 3 -34.17 45.40 -25.05
C TRP A 3 -33.55 44.04 -25.41
N GLU A 4 -33.83 43.53 -26.59
CA GLU A 4 -33.22 42.29 -27.11
C GLU A 4 -31.70 42.38 -27.31
N GLN A 5 -31.21 43.52 -27.83
CA GLN A 5 -29.77 43.76 -28.01
C GLN A 5 -29.03 43.86 -26.68
N ILE A 6 -29.65 44.46 -25.65
CA ILE A 6 -29.09 44.52 -24.31
C ILE A 6 -29.02 43.12 -23.70
N GLY A 7 -30.05 42.29 -23.91
CA GLY A 7 -30.06 40.89 -23.43
C GLY A 7 -28.95 40.05 -24.06
N VAL A 8 -28.72 40.16 -25.36
CA VAL A 8 -27.65 39.45 -26.06
C VAL A 8 -26.26 39.87 -25.57
N ILE A 9 -26.05 41.20 -25.41
CA ILE A 9 -24.77 41.70 -24.88
C ILE A 9 -24.51 41.23 -23.47
N ALA A 10 -25.53 41.20 -22.60
CA ALA A 10 -25.41 40.72 -21.25
C ALA A 10 -25.10 39.21 -21.19
N GLN A 11 -25.70 38.37 -22.06
CA GLN A 11 -25.39 36.96 -22.19
C GLN A 11 -23.96 36.69 -22.65
N VAL A 12 -23.49 37.42 -23.66
CA VAL A 12 -22.12 37.32 -24.16
C VAL A 12 -21.12 37.75 -23.09
N ALA A 13 -21.37 38.83 -22.34
CA ALA A 13 -20.52 39.29 -21.26
C ALA A 13 -20.47 38.26 -20.12
N ALA A 14 -21.61 37.64 -19.76
CA ALA A 14 -21.67 36.57 -18.78
C ALA A 14 -20.88 35.33 -19.22
N ALA A 15 -21.00 34.92 -20.49
CA ALA A 15 -20.24 33.79 -21.04
C ALA A 15 -18.73 34.06 -21.04
N ILE A 16 -18.29 35.26 -21.37
CA ILE A 16 -16.88 35.69 -21.34
C ILE A 16 -16.32 35.64 -19.91
N GLY A 17 -17.12 35.96 -18.88
CA GLY A 17 -16.71 35.87 -17.50
C GLY A 17 -16.68 34.43 -16.93
N LEU A 18 -17.62 33.57 -17.39
CA LEU A 18 -17.72 32.18 -16.91
C LEU A 18 -16.60 31.30 -17.43
N ILE A 19 -16.19 31.40 -18.67
CA ILE A 19 -15.17 30.54 -19.28
C ILE A 19 -13.82 30.62 -18.54
N PRO A 20 -13.25 31.84 -18.29
CA PRO A 20 -12.01 31.94 -17.51
C PRO A 20 -12.14 31.36 -16.09
N SER A 21 -13.29 31.57 -15.44
CA SER A 21 -13.54 31.05 -14.10
C SER A 21 -13.56 29.52 -14.08
N LEU A 22 -14.16 28.87 -15.08
CA LEU A 22 -14.15 27.41 -15.22
C LEU A 22 -12.76 26.88 -15.52
N ILE A 23 -12.00 27.54 -16.37
CA ILE A 23 -10.61 27.17 -16.67
C ILE A 23 -9.76 27.30 -15.41
N TYR A 24 -9.88 28.38 -14.66
CA TYR A 24 -9.18 28.60 -13.41
C TYR A 24 -9.52 27.50 -12.39
N LEU A 25 -10.81 27.17 -12.23
CA LEU A 25 -11.26 26.11 -11.35
C LEU A 25 -10.69 24.75 -11.78
N ALA A 26 -10.69 24.44 -13.08
CA ALA A 26 -10.12 23.20 -13.60
C ALA A 26 -8.61 23.10 -13.32
N ILE A 27 -7.86 24.21 -13.42
CA ILE A 27 -6.44 24.25 -13.07
C ILE A 27 -6.25 24.02 -11.56
N GLN A 28 -7.05 24.68 -10.72
CA GLN A 28 -6.98 24.49 -9.27
C GLN A 28 -7.28 23.06 -8.86
N VAL A 29 -8.32 22.44 -9.42
CA VAL A 29 -8.66 21.03 -9.14
C VAL A 29 -7.52 20.09 -9.55
N ARG A 30 -6.90 20.31 -10.70
CA ARG A 30 -5.74 19.53 -11.14
C ARG A 30 -4.55 19.66 -10.19
N GLU A 31 -4.24 20.88 -9.75
CA GLU A 31 -3.15 21.13 -8.82
C GLU A 31 -3.44 20.50 -7.44
N GLN A 32 -4.66 20.65 -6.94
CA GLN A 32 -5.12 20.00 -5.71
C GLN A 32 -4.96 18.48 -5.78
N ASN A 33 -5.37 17.85 -6.88
CA ASN A 33 -5.22 16.42 -7.08
C ASN A 33 -3.74 16.01 -7.12
N ARG A 34 -2.86 16.82 -7.70
CA ARG A 34 -1.42 16.58 -7.71
C ARG A 34 -0.82 16.65 -6.31
N VAL A 35 -1.20 17.65 -5.52
CA VAL A 35 -0.75 17.80 -4.13
C VAL A 35 -1.24 16.64 -3.27
N ASN A 36 -2.53 16.28 -3.37
CA ASN A 36 -3.11 15.16 -2.63
C ASN A 36 -2.42 13.83 -2.95
N ARG A 37 -2.09 13.59 -4.23
CA ARG A 37 -1.36 12.38 -4.64
C ARG A 37 0.04 12.31 -4.01
N ARG A 38 0.77 13.42 -3.96
CA ARG A 38 2.10 13.47 -3.31
C ARG A 38 1.98 13.24 -1.80
N ALA A 39 1.06 13.93 -1.15
CA ALA A 39 0.81 13.76 0.28
C ALA A 39 0.44 12.31 0.65
N SER A 40 -0.33 11.64 -0.20
CA SER A 40 -0.66 10.22 -0.03
C SER A 40 0.58 9.32 -0.10
N LEU A 41 1.47 9.53 -1.08
CA LEU A 41 2.71 8.76 -1.20
C LEU A 41 3.66 8.99 -0.01
N ASP A 42 3.78 10.23 0.47
CA ASP A 42 4.59 10.57 1.64
C ASP A 42 4.05 9.91 2.91
N LEU A 43 2.73 9.89 3.08
CA LEU A 43 2.07 9.20 4.19
C LEU A 43 2.35 7.69 4.15
N HIS A 44 2.25 7.06 2.98
CA HIS A 44 2.55 5.64 2.83
C HIS A 44 4.01 5.32 3.14
N SER A 45 4.95 6.16 2.70
CA SER A 45 6.36 6.00 3.04
C SER A 45 6.60 6.09 4.54
N THR A 46 5.97 7.04 5.22
CA THR A 46 6.06 7.20 6.67
C THR A 46 5.49 5.97 7.41
N GLN A 47 4.32 5.48 6.99
CA GLN A 47 3.72 4.29 7.58
C GLN A 47 4.59 3.05 7.40
N GLN A 48 5.22 2.89 6.24
CA GLN A 48 6.14 1.78 5.97
C GLN A 48 7.37 1.84 6.88
N ILE A 49 7.96 3.03 7.07
CA ILE A 49 9.09 3.24 7.98
C ILE A 49 8.71 2.83 9.41
N GLU A 50 7.53 3.20 9.89
CA GLU A 50 7.04 2.82 11.22
C GLU A 50 6.86 1.29 11.38
N LEU A 51 6.42 0.60 10.33
CA LEU A 51 6.36 -0.86 10.35
C LEU A 51 7.76 -1.48 10.49
N ILE A 52 8.74 -1.00 9.71
CA ILE A 52 10.12 -1.48 9.78
C ILE A 52 10.74 -1.15 11.15
N ARG A 53 10.50 0.06 11.68
CA ARG A 53 10.98 0.50 12.98
C ARG A 53 10.56 -0.46 14.10
N THR A 54 9.32 -0.95 14.08
CA THR A 54 8.81 -1.89 15.08
C THR A 54 9.67 -3.17 15.17
N ILE A 55 10.21 -3.64 14.05
CA ILE A 55 11.09 -4.81 14.02
C ILE A 55 12.50 -4.42 14.52
N ASN A 56 13.06 -3.31 14.06
CA ASN A 56 14.46 -2.93 14.29
C ASN A 56 14.75 -2.45 15.72
N GLU A 57 13.79 -1.79 16.36
CA GLU A 57 13.99 -1.19 17.69
C GLU A 57 13.82 -2.20 18.84
N SER A 58 13.35 -3.41 18.56
CA SER A 58 13.16 -4.45 19.58
C SER A 58 13.83 -5.76 19.17
N PRO A 59 15.02 -6.08 19.71
CA PRO A 59 15.69 -7.36 19.45
C PRO A 59 14.81 -8.58 19.77
N ASP A 60 14.04 -8.50 20.86
CA ASP A 60 13.06 -9.53 21.22
C ASP A 60 12.02 -9.72 20.13
N PHE A 61 11.50 -8.61 19.58
CA PHE A 61 10.48 -8.69 18.54
C PHE A 61 11.06 -9.20 17.21
N SER A 62 12.29 -8.84 16.87
CA SER A 62 12.98 -9.39 15.69
C SER A 62 13.06 -10.94 15.77
N SER A 63 13.38 -11.47 16.93
CA SER A 63 13.41 -12.93 17.18
C SER A 63 12.02 -13.56 17.06
N ILE A 64 10.99 -12.92 17.62
CA ILE A 64 9.59 -13.36 17.51
C ILE A 64 9.15 -13.32 16.03
N TYR A 65 9.51 -12.27 15.31
CA TYR A 65 9.16 -12.10 13.91
C TYR A 65 9.73 -13.21 13.04
N LEU A 66 11.05 -13.48 13.14
CA LEU A 66 11.72 -14.52 12.37
C LEU A 66 11.15 -15.93 12.66
N ARG A 67 10.87 -16.25 13.93
CA ARG A 67 10.23 -17.52 14.29
C ARG A 67 8.80 -17.58 13.76
N GLY A 68 8.03 -16.52 13.95
CA GLY A 68 6.63 -16.45 13.52
C GLY A 68 6.45 -16.52 12.01
N LEU A 69 7.39 -16.01 11.22
CA LEU A 69 7.40 -16.19 9.75
C LEU A 69 7.42 -17.67 9.38
N ASN A 70 8.22 -18.48 10.04
CA ASN A 70 8.38 -19.90 9.72
C ASN A 70 7.29 -20.77 10.35
N ASP A 71 6.90 -20.49 11.60
CA ASP A 71 5.92 -21.29 12.33
C ASP A 71 5.16 -20.42 13.34
N PHE A 72 3.97 -19.98 12.96
CA PHE A 72 3.09 -19.16 13.80
C PHE A 72 2.59 -19.92 15.04
N GLU A 73 2.35 -21.23 14.92
CA GLU A 73 1.75 -22.01 15.99
C GLU A 73 2.77 -22.40 17.06
N SER A 74 4.05 -22.45 16.73
CA SER A 74 5.14 -22.72 17.69
C SER A 74 5.40 -21.55 18.65
N LEU A 75 4.90 -20.34 18.35
CA LEU A 75 5.04 -19.20 19.22
C LEU A 75 4.23 -19.39 20.51
N ASP A 76 4.81 -18.98 21.65
CA ASP A 76 4.07 -18.87 22.91
C ASP A 76 2.92 -17.84 22.78
N PRO A 77 1.91 -17.87 23.66
CA PRO A 77 0.71 -17.03 23.50
C PRO A 77 1.01 -15.52 23.42
N ALA A 78 1.98 -15.01 24.20
CA ALA A 78 2.33 -13.59 24.19
C ALA A 78 3.06 -13.20 22.91
N SER A 79 4.03 -14.02 22.46
CA SER A 79 4.73 -13.85 21.19
C SER A 79 3.79 -13.94 19.99
N ARG A 80 2.86 -14.90 20.03
CA ARG A 80 1.82 -15.08 19.00
C ARG A 80 0.92 -13.85 18.88
N LEU A 81 0.51 -13.28 20.01
CA LEU A 81 -0.28 -12.04 20.03
C LEU A 81 0.51 -10.88 19.42
N ARG A 82 1.77 -10.70 19.81
CA ARG A 82 2.63 -9.61 19.28
C ARG A 82 2.87 -9.74 17.78
N PHE A 83 3.20 -10.93 17.30
CA PHE A 83 3.40 -11.22 15.89
C PHE A 83 2.11 -11.01 15.08
N GLY A 84 0.98 -11.56 15.58
CA GLY A 84 -0.33 -11.39 14.93
C GLY A 84 -0.80 -9.94 14.87
N ALA A 85 -0.59 -9.16 15.94
CA ALA A 85 -0.90 -7.72 15.94
C ALA A 85 -0.02 -6.95 14.94
N TYR A 86 1.24 -7.32 14.80
CA TYR A 86 2.13 -6.74 13.79
C TYR A 86 1.65 -7.07 12.37
N LEU A 87 1.36 -8.34 12.08
CA LEU A 87 0.81 -8.74 10.78
C LEU A 87 -0.50 -8.02 10.46
N MET A 88 -1.38 -7.85 11.45
CA MET A 88 -2.61 -7.09 11.27
C MET A 88 -2.33 -5.66 10.81
N ARG A 89 -1.34 -4.97 11.38
CA ARG A 89 -0.93 -3.63 10.93
C ARG A 89 -0.39 -3.63 9.51
N VAL A 90 0.45 -4.61 9.16
CA VAL A 90 1.03 -4.78 7.82
C VAL A 90 -0.07 -5.02 6.78
N PHE A 91 -0.97 -5.96 7.05
CA PHE A 91 -2.04 -6.30 6.11
C PHE A 91 -3.08 -5.17 5.98
N ARG A 92 -3.38 -4.42 7.08
CA ARG A 92 -4.22 -3.21 6.99
C ARG A 92 -3.57 -2.11 6.16
N TYR A 93 -2.26 -1.94 6.27
CA TYR A 93 -1.50 -1.02 5.43
C TYR A 93 -1.61 -1.42 3.95
N TRP A 94 -1.43 -2.70 3.61
CA TRP A 94 -1.56 -3.18 2.23
C TRP A 94 -2.98 -3.11 1.69
N ASP A 95 -3.98 -3.43 2.49
CA ASP A 95 -5.41 -3.31 2.16
C ASP A 95 -5.76 -1.86 1.78
N GLY A 96 -5.30 -0.88 2.58
CA GLY A 96 -5.47 0.54 2.27
C GLY A 96 -4.78 0.97 0.97
N ILE A 97 -3.55 0.49 0.70
CA ILE A 97 -2.85 0.75 -0.56
C ILE A 97 -3.58 0.13 -1.74
N TYR A 98 -4.05 -1.11 -1.60
CA TYR A 98 -4.81 -1.79 -2.65
C TYR A 98 -6.10 -1.03 -2.98
N PHE A 99 -6.83 -0.56 -1.98
CA PHE A 99 -8.02 0.26 -2.17
C PHE A 99 -7.71 1.53 -2.99
N HIS A 100 -6.67 2.28 -2.62
CA HIS A 100 -6.25 3.47 -3.37
C HIS A 100 -5.78 3.15 -4.80
N TYR A 101 -5.19 1.98 -5.02
CA TYR A 101 -4.82 1.52 -6.36
C TYR A 101 -6.06 1.18 -7.19
N ALA A 102 -7.03 0.47 -6.63
CA ALA A 102 -8.27 0.09 -7.30
C ALA A 102 -9.09 1.33 -7.72
N ASP A 103 -9.10 2.38 -6.90
CA ASP A 103 -9.72 3.69 -7.21
C ASP A 103 -8.92 4.56 -8.20
N GLY A 104 -7.77 4.08 -8.70
CA GLY A 104 -6.91 4.85 -9.60
C GLY A 104 -6.17 6.03 -8.94
N ALA A 105 -6.24 6.16 -7.62
CA ALA A 105 -5.57 7.22 -6.88
C ALA A 105 -4.06 6.98 -6.72
N MET A 106 -3.60 5.74 -6.91
CA MET A 106 -2.20 5.34 -6.75
C MET A 106 -1.53 4.98 -8.08
N PRO A 107 -0.27 5.43 -8.31
CA PRO A 107 0.48 5.07 -9.51
C PRO A 107 0.71 3.54 -9.61
N PRO A 108 0.52 2.94 -10.81
CA PRO A 108 0.72 1.50 -10.99
C PRO A 108 2.12 1.00 -10.58
N GLN A 109 3.16 1.80 -10.80
CA GLN A 109 4.54 1.43 -10.44
C GLN A 109 4.71 1.28 -8.92
N PHE A 110 4.05 2.15 -8.13
CA PHE A 110 4.08 2.06 -6.66
C PHE A 110 3.36 0.79 -6.19
N TRP A 111 2.17 0.52 -6.73
CA TRP A 111 1.44 -0.71 -6.46
C TRP A 111 2.28 -1.96 -6.77
N GLN A 112 2.97 -2.00 -7.91
CA GLN A 112 3.83 -3.14 -8.27
C GLN A 112 4.96 -3.36 -7.25
N SER A 113 5.50 -2.29 -6.68
CA SER A 113 6.50 -2.38 -5.62
C SER A 113 5.91 -3.02 -4.35
N VAL A 114 4.73 -2.55 -3.92
CA VAL A 114 4.03 -3.12 -2.76
C VAL A 114 3.63 -4.58 -3.01
N ARG A 115 3.15 -4.92 -4.19
CA ARG A 115 2.79 -6.28 -4.56
C ARG A 115 3.96 -7.26 -4.43
N ARG A 116 5.18 -6.84 -4.79
CA ARG A 116 6.39 -7.67 -4.57
C ARG A 116 6.66 -7.88 -3.08
N GLN A 117 6.52 -6.85 -2.24
CA GLN A 117 6.64 -7.00 -0.78
C GLN A 117 5.59 -7.96 -0.22
N ILE A 118 4.35 -7.89 -0.69
CA ILE A 118 3.29 -8.84 -0.33
C ILE A 118 3.74 -10.26 -0.69
N GLN A 119 4.21 -10.48 -1.92
CA GLN A 119 4.68 -11.79 -2.38
C GLN A 119 5.78 -12.37 -1.48
N ASP A 120 6.77 -11.54 -1.13
CA ASP A 120 7.89 -11.94 -0.29
C ASP A 120 7.45 -12.35 1.12
N VAL A 121 6.51 -11.61 1.72
CA VAL A 121 6.06 -11.87 3.10
C VAL A 121 5.04 -13.01 3.17
N VAL A 122 4.07 -13.09 2.24
CA VAL A 122 3.07 -14.16 2.26
C VAL A 122 3.61 -15.51 1.79
N ALA A 123 4.83 -15.56 1.26
CA ALA A 123 5.53 -16.80 0.97
C ALA A 123 5.82 -17.63 2.25
N TYR A 124 5.90 -16.97 3.40
CA TYR A 124 6.24 -17.64 4.66
C TYR A 124 5.05 -18.41 5.24
N PRO A 125 5.25 -19.67 5.66
CA PRO A 125 4.16 -20.55 6.13
C PRO A 125 3.45 -20.01 7.38
N GLY A 126 4.18 -19.40 8.31
CA GLY A 126 3.56 -18.81 9.50
C GLY A 126 2.65 -17.62 9.19
N VAL A 127 2.95 -16.85 8.13
CA VAL A 127 2.07 -15.77 7.66
C VAL A 127 0.81 -16.35 7.02
N GLN A 128 0.94 -17.43 6.24
CA GLN A 128 -0.21 -18.11 5.62
C GLN A 128 -1.16 -18.69 6.68
N THR A 129 -0.59 -19.32 7.72
CA THR A 129 -1.35 -19.84 8.87
C THR A 129 -2.13 -18.72 9.58
N TRP A 130 -1.45 -17.60 9.86
CA TRP A 130 -2.10 -16.44 10.46
C TRP A 130 -3.20 -15.88 9.53
N TRP A 131 -2.91 -15.71 8.25
CA TRP A 131 -3.86 -15.20 7.26
C TRP A 131 -5.12 -16.05 7.20
N ALA A 132 -5.01 -17.36 7.09
CA ALA A 132 -6.14 -18.28 7.04
C ALA A 132 -7.09 -18.10 8.25
N SER A 133 -6.55 -17.74 9.42
CA SER A 133 -7.33 -17.50 10.63
C SER A 133 -7.94 -16.10 10.74
N ARG A 134 -7.50 -15.11 9.93
CA ARG A 134 -7.82 -13.69 10.09
C ARG A 134 -8.37 -13.02 8.82
N LYS A 135 -8.34 -13.67 7.66
CA LYS A 135 -8.77 -13.08 6.38
C LYS A 135 -10.20 -12.53 6.40
N HIS A 136 -11.08 -13.07 7.22
CA HIS A 136 -12.45 -12.59 7.39
C HIS A 136 -12.57 -11.16 7.99
N TRP A 137 -11.45 -10.55 8.38
CA TRP A 137 -11.39 -9.14 8.82
C TRP A 137 -11.17 -8.15 7.68
N TYR A 138 -10.92 -8.64 6.46
CA TYR A 138 -10.54 -7.83 5.30
C TYR A 138 -11.62 -7.86 4.23
N THR A 139 -11.52 -6.99 3.21
CA THR A 139 -12.46 -6.94 2.10
C THR A 139 -12.36 -8.21 1.23
N ASP A 140 -13.45 -8.56 0.55
CA ASP A 140 -13.47 -9.75 -0.30
C ASP A 140 -12.48 -9.62 -1.46
N GLU A 141 -12.35 -8.42 -2.03
CA GLU A 141 -11.40 -8.14 -3.11
C GLU A 141 -9.95 -8.31 -2.66
N PHE A 142 -9.64 -7.85 -1.44
CA PHE A 142 -8.30 -8.03 -0.86
C PHE A 142 -8.05 -9.50 -0.50
N ASN A 143 -9.05 -10.22 -0.03
CA ASN A 143 -8.96 -11.66 0.22
C ASN A 143 -8.60 -12.42 -1.07
N VAL A 144 -9.30 -12.14 -2.18
CA VAL A 144 -9.00 -12.74 -3.50
C VAL A 144 -7.57 -12.43 -3.94
N LEU A 145 -7.11 -11.19 -3.74
CA LEU A 145 -5.74 -10.79 -4.06
C LEU A 145 -4.72 -11.62 -3.27
N ILE A 146 -4.85 -11.66 -1.95
CA ILE A 146 -3.87 -12.33 -1.08
C ILE A 146 -3.90 -13.85 -1.28
N ASP A 147 -5.09 -14.46 -1.36
CA ASP A 147 -5.21 -15.90 -1.62
C ASP A 147 -4.56 -16.26 -2.97
N GLY A 148 -4.76 -15.47 -4.02
CA GLY A 148 -4.12 -15.68 -5.32
C GLY A 148 -2.59 -15.47 -5.30
N VAL A 149 -2.08 -14.59 -4.43
CA VAL A 149 -0.62 -14.44 -4.23
C VAL A 149 -0.06 -15.66 -3.49
N ILE A 150 -0.75 -16.18 -2.48
CA ILE A 150 -0.33 -17.37 -1.72
C ILE A 150 -0.26 -18.60 -2.63
N GLU A 151 -1.25 -18.83 -3.49
CA GLU A 151 -1.27 -19.96 -4.44
C GLU A 151 -0.05 -19.97 -5.37
N ASN A 152 0.50 -18.79 -5.68
CA ASN A 152 1.63 -18.61 -6.59
C ASN A 152 2.89 -18.13 -5.86
N ALA A 153 2.96 -18.29 -4.54
CA ALA A 153 4.05 -17.78 -3.74
C ALA A 153 5.37 -18.47 -4.09
N PRO A 154 6.48 -17.72 -4.21
CA PRO A 154 7.81 -18.28 -4.39
C PRO A 154 8.28 -18.97 -3.10
N THR A 155 9.40 -19.68 -3.17
CA THR A 155 10.08 -20.15 -1.97
C THR A 155 10.48 -18.94 -1.09
N PRO A 156 10.20 -18.96 0.21
CA PRO A 156 10.57 -17.88 1.12
C PRO A 156 12.07 -17.63 1.13
N ASN A 157 12.51 -16.42 0.85
CA ASN A 157 13.94 -16.04 0.86
C ASN A 157 14.22 -14.60 1.31
N ALA A 158 13.19 -13.77 1.49
CA ALA A 158 13.36 -12.34 1.76
C ALA A 158 14.15 -12.05 3.06
N TYR A 159 14.09 -12.95 4.03
CA TYR A 159 14.80 -12.85 5.32
C TYR A 159 15.81 -14.00 5.52
N SER A 160 16.19 -14.67 4.45
CA SER A 160 17.28 -15.66 4.50
C SER A 160 18.61 -14.95 4.73
N PRO A 161 19.57 -15.58 5.43
CA PRO A 161 20.92 -15.04 5.56
C PRO A 161 21.51 -14.74 4.17
N TYR A 162 22.08 -13.55 4.01
CA TYR A 162 22.80 -13.22 2.79
C TYR A 162 24.02 -14.13 2.65
N GLU A 163 24.00 -15.03 1.69
CA GLU A 163 25.19 -15.77 1.26
C GLU A 163 25.88 -14.92 0.16
N PRO A 164 27.08 -14.36 0.43
CA PRO A 164 27.80 -13.64 -0.62
C PRO A 164 28.11 -14.61 -1.77
N PRO A 165 28.05 -14.16 -3.01
CA PRO A 165 28.41 -14.99 -4.15
C PRO A 165 29.82 -15.55 -3.94
N ILE A 166 29.97 -16.88 -4.09
CA ILE A 166 31.25 -17.55 -3.97
C ILE A 166 32.23 -16.86 -4.93
N ALA A 167 33.28 -16.24 -4.37
CA ALA A 167 34.29 -15.61 -5.18
C ALA A 167 34.83 -16.64 -6.19
N PRO A 168 34.95 -16.31 -7.48
CA PRO A 168 35.50 -17.23 -8.45
C PRO A 168 36.89 -17.65 -7.95
N SER A 169 37.11 -18.96 -7.78
CA SER A 169 38.37 -19.51 -7.36
C SER A 169 39.43 -19.00 -8.32
N ALA A 170 40.41 -18.23 -7.83
CA ALA A 170 41.56 -17.82 -8.57
C ALA A 170 42.27 -19.10 -9.11
N ARG A 171 42.27 -19.27 -10.42
CA ARG A 171 43.07 -20.27 -11.11
C ARG A 171 44.41 -19.66 -11.42
#